data_2ef416f52099a31e925554d0fba5ef41
#
_entry.id   2ef416f52099a31e925554d0fba5ef41
#
_cell.length_a   1.000
_cell.length_b   1.000
_cell.length_c   1.000
_cell.angle_alpha   90.00
_cell.angle_beta   90.00
_cell.angle_gamma   90.00
#
_symmetry.space_group_name_H-M   'P 1'
#
loop_
_entity.id
_entity.type
_entity.pdbx_description
1 polymer ?
#
loop_
_entity_poly.entity_id
_entity_poly.type
_entity_poly.pdbx_seq_one_letter_code
_entity_poly.pdbx_strand_id
1 'polypeptide(L)'
;MKGAAGNRGAFFIAGLSEPPDNGAMTLSAQLTHFGIHTTDLDRMVDFYTRVMGFVVSDSGTGRSGARVAFMTQNPECHHQFVLFDGRPHELAYNPVNQISFRLDSLDTLKGYRRALLKEGISQHRITDHGNAWALYFKDPEGNPVELYVDTPFYTPQPCGEPLDLDQPNDEILRRTEAMCRGRPRFMSREAWMQDIQARLDAR
;
A
#
# COMPACT_ATOMS: atom_id res chain seq x y z
N MET A 1 33.91 -1.15 -46.30
CA MET A 1 32.74 -0.42 -45.74
C MET A 1 32.47 -1.00 -44.35
N LYS A 2 32.64 -0.17 -43.32
CA LYS A 2 32.63 -0.60 -41.91
C LYS A 2 31.20 -0.54 -41.38
N GLY A 3 30.68 -1.67 -40.87
CA GLY A 3 29.40 -1.75 -40.22
C GLY A 3 29.48 -1.20 -38.79
N ALA A 4 28.52 -0.35 -38.41
CA ALA A 4 28.39 0.24 -37.10
C ALA A 4 27.81 -0.80 -36.12
N ALA A 5 28.56 -1.11 -35.06
CA ALA A 5 28.09 -1.89 -33.93
C ALA A 5 27.21 -1.01 -33.05
N GLY A 6 25.91 -1.40 -32.91
CA GLY A 6 24.97 -0.76 -31.99
C GLY A 6 25.30 -1.08 -30.53
N ASN A 7 25.57 -0.01 -29.78
CA ASN A 7 25.81 -0.05 -28.35
C ASN A 7 24.49 -0.33 -27.62
N ARG A 8 24.31 -1.55 -27.08
CA ARG A 8 23.21 -1.86 -26.15
C ARG A 8 23.64 -1.38 -24.77
N GLY A 9 23.19 -0.22 -24.38
CA GLY A 9 23.36 0.28 -23.02
C GLY A 9 22.62 -0.62 -22.05
N ALA A 10 23.38 -1.35 -21.23
CA ALA A 10 22.84 -2.03 -20.07
C ALA A 10 22.51 -0.98 -19.00
N PHE A 11 21.24 -0.84 -18.67
CA PHE A 11 20.80 -0.09 -17.49
C PHE A 11 21.24 -0.86 -16.24
N PHE A 12 22.32 -0.44 -15.60
CA PHE A 12 22.69 -0.87 -14.27
C PHE A 12 21.80 -0.15 -13.26
N ILE A 13 20.91 -0.88 -12.60
CA ILE A 13 20.24 -0.41 -11.38
C ILE A 13 21.27 -0.54 -10.26
N ALA A 14 21.88 0.58 -9.87
CA ALA A 14 22.80 0.63 -8.74
C ALA A 14 22.04 0.34 -7.45
N GLY A 15 22.42 -0.74 -6.74
CA GLY A 15 21.87 -1.05 -5.42
C GLY A 15 21.48 -2.51 -5.16
N LEU A 16 21.62 -3.40 -6.13
CA LEU A 16 21.48 -4.83 -5.86
C LEU A 16 22.86 -5.38 -5.52
N SER A 17 23.08 -5.74 -4.24
CA SER A 17 24.23 -6.55 -3.84
C SER A 17 24.20 -7.87 -4.59
N GLU A 18 25.34 -8.31 -5.14
CA GLU A 18 25.44 -9.64 -5.73
C GLU A 18 25.04 -10.71 -4.69
N PRO A 19 24.23 -11.70 -5.09
CA PRO A 19 23.87 -12.78 -4.17
C PRO A 19 25.12 -13.59 -3.79
N PRO A 20 25.19 -14.13 -2.57
CA PRO A 20 26.32 -14.95 -2.14
C PRO A 20 26.45 -16.18 -3.06
N ASP A 21 27.66 -16.46 -3.49
CA ASP A 21 28.01 -17.55 -4.40
C ASP A 21 28.02 -18.91 -3.67
N ASN A 22 26.83 -19.44 -3.33
CA ASN A 22 26.67 -20.78 -2.76
C ASN A 22 26.00 -21.76 -3.72
N GLY A 23 26.05 -21.51 -5.05
CA GLY A 23 25.54 -22.42 -6.07
C GLY A 23 24.03 -22.62 -6.09
N ALA A 24 23.27 -22.07 -5.17
CA ALA A 24 21.82 -22.03 -5.19
C ALA A 24 21.35 -20.69 -5.76
N MET A 25 20.69 -20.70 -6.90
CA MET A 25 20.08 -19.49 -7.47
C MET A 25 18.92 -19.05 -6.58
N THR A 26 19.13 -18.00 -5.77
CA THR A 26 18.07 -17.39 -4.97
C THR A 26 17.21 -16.53 -5.89
N LEU A 27 16.00 -17.01 -6.20
CA LEU A 27 15.02 -16.23 -6.96
C LEU A 27 14.40 -15.21 -6.04
N SER A 28 14.47 -13.92 -6.40
CA SER A 28 13.86 -12.81 -5.67
C SER A 28 12.96 -12.02 -6.60
N ALA A 29 11.71 -11.76 -6.15
CA ALA A 29 10.75 -10.91 -6.84
C ALA A 29 10.18 -9.89 -5.85
N GLN A 30 10.02 -8.65 -6.31
CA GLN A 30 9.43 -7.57 -5.52
C GLN A 30 8.04 -7.22 -6.05
N LEU A 31 7.08 -7.03 -5.15
CA LEU A 31 5.79 -6.46 -5.51
C LEU A 31 5.97 -4.97 -5.80
N THR A 32 5.72 -4.57 -7.05
CA THR A 32 5.89 -3.18 -7.49
C THR A 32 4.57 -2.48 -7.79
N HIS A 33 3.62 -3.19 -8.35
CA HIS A 33 2.31 -2.65 -8.71
C HIS A 33 1.25 -3.75 -8.68
N PHE A 34 -0.01 -3.34 -8.63
CA PHE A 34 -1.15 -4.22 -8.81
C PHE A 34 -2.25 -3.50 -9.60
N GLY A 35 -3.16 -4.28 -10.19
CA GLY A 35 -4.27 -3.75 -10.96
C GLY A 35 -5.61 -4.32 -10.51
N ILE A 36 -6.66 -3.53 -10.67
CA ILE A 36 -8.04 -3.95 -10.47
C ILE A 36 -8.91 -3.60 -11.66
N HIS A 37 -9.95 -4.38 -11.88
CA HIS A 37 -10.99 -4.03 -12.84
C HIS A 37 -12.03 -3.09 -12.20
N THR A 38 -12.52 -2.15 -13.01
CA THR A 38 -13.50 -1.13 -12.62
C THR A 38 -14.75 -1.22 -13.49
N THR A 39 -15.89 -0.81 -12.95
CA THR A 39 -17.14 -0.63 -13.71
C THR A 39 -17.22 0.77 -14.31
N ASP A 40 -16.59 1.76 -13.67
CA ASP A 40 -16.53 3.16 -14.09
C ASP A 40 -15.11 3.70 -13.90
N LEU A 41 -14.29 3.56 -14.94
CA LEU A 41 -12.88 3.97 -14.90
C LEU A 41 -12.71 5.45 -14.58
N ASP A 42 -13.54 6.31 -15.16
CA ASP A 42 -13.38 7.77 -15.02
C ASP A 42 -13.65 8.21 -13.57
N ARG A 43 -14.68 7.66 -12.95
CA ARG A 43 -15.01 7.89 -11.54
C ARG A 43 -13.90 7.39 -10.60
N MET A 44 -13.33 6.24 -10.89
CA MET A 44 -12.24 5.68 -10.09
C MET A 44 -10.95 6.48 -10.24
N VAL A 45 -10.60 6.90 -11.47
CA VAL A 45 -9.47 7.79 -11.73
C VAL A 45 -9.64 9.11 -10.99
N ASP A 46 -10.83 9.75 -11.06
CA ASP A 46 -11.11 10.98 -10.30
C ASP A 46 -10.89 10.79 -8.81
N PHE A 47 -11.44 9.72 -8.25
CA PHE A 47 -11.27 9.43 -6.81
C PHE A 47 -9.81 9.25 -6.42
N TYR A 48 -9.06 8.40 -7.12
CA TYR A 48 -7.68 8.12 -6.77
C TYR A 48 -6.74 9.30 -7.04
N THR A 49 -7.05 10.17 -8.01
CA THR A 49 -6.28 11.41 -8.22
C THR A 49 -6.63 12.48 -7.20
N ARG A 50 -7.90 12.81 -7.04
CA ARG A 50 -8.33 13.94 -6.22
C ARG A 50 -8.29 13.66 -4.72
N VAL A 51 -8.69 12.46 -4.29
CA VAL A 51 -8.76 12.11 -2.87
C VAL A 51 -7.48 11.43 -2.38
N MET A 52 -6.94 10.49 -3.18
CA MET A 52 -5.79 9.70 -2.79
C MET A 52 -4.45 10.29 -3.24
N GLY A 53 -4.46 11.33 -4.08
CA GLY A 53 -3.25 12.04 -4.49
C GLY A 53 -2.38 11.31 -5.52
N PHE A 54 -2.96 10.36 -6.26
CA PHE A 54 -2.28 9.74 -7.39
C PHE A 54 -2.20 10.67 -8.60
N VAL A 55 -1.21 10.43 -9.44
CA VAL A 55 -1.08 11.04 -10.77
C VAL A 55 -1.26 9.93 -11.80
N VAL A 56 -2.03 10.21 -12.86
CA VAL A 56 -2.09 9.34 -14.04
C VAL A 56 -0.78 9.51 -14.79
N SER A 57 0.06 8.48 -14.79
CA SER A 57 1.33 8.48 -15.52
C SER A 57 1.11 8.18 -17.01
N ASP A 58 0.11 7.33 -17.31
CA ASP A 58 -0.27 6.99 -18.68
C ASP A 58 -1.70 6.44 -18.72
N SER A 59 -2.32 6.47 -19.91
CA SER A 59 -3.64 5.89 -20.14
C SER A 59 -3.81 5.47 -21.60
N GLY A 60 -4.73 4.56 -21.87
CA GLY A 60 -4.97 4.10 -23.22
C GLY A 60 -6.04 3.02 -23.32
N THR A 61 -6.10 2.40 -24.50
CA THR A 61 -6.98 1.27 -24.76
C THR A 61 -6.12 0.05 -25.05
N GLY A 62 -6.33 -1.03 -24.28
CA GLY A 62 -5.65 -2.28 -24.48
C GLY A 62 -6.13 -3.05 -25.71
N ARG A 63 -5.48 -4.16 -26.03
CA ARG A 63 -5.84 -5.01 -27.19
C ARG A 63 -7.25 -5.59 -27.10
N SER A 64 -7.80 -5.75 -25.90
CA SER A 64 -9.18 -6.21 -25.66
C SER A 64 -10.24 -5.12 -25.91
N GLY A 65 -9.84 -3.88 -26.20
CA GLY A 65 -10.74 -2.73 -26.25
C GLY A 65 -11.05 -2.10 -24.88
N ALA A 66 -10.58 -2.68 -23.79
CA ALA A 66 -10.75 -2.12 -22.46
C ALA A 66 -9.83 -0.90 -22.26
N ARG A 67 -10.35 0.17 -21.66
CA ARG A 67 -9.57 1.33 -21.27
C ARG A 67 -8.75 0.98 -20.03
N VAL A 68 -7.58 1.63 -19.90
CA VAL A 68 -6.66 1.45 -18.77
C VAL A 68 -6.08 2.79 -18.35
N ALA A 69 -5.92 2.98 -17.05
CA ALA A 69 -5.17 4.08 -16.46
C ALA A 69 -4.05 3.52 -15.56
N PHE A 70 -2.85 4.04 -15.78
CA PHE A 70 -1.67 3.76 -14.96
C PHE A 70 -1.46 4.92 -14.01
N MET A 71 -1.26 4.64 -12.72
CA MET A 71 -1.27 5.67 -11.69
C MET A 71 -0.10 5.49 -10.74
N THR A 72 0.51 6.60 -10.31
CA THR A 72 1.64 6.59 -9.39
C THR A 72 1.59 7.75 -8.39
N GLN A 73 2.24 7.55 -7.23
CA GLN A 73 2.61 8.58 -6.25
C GLN A 73 4.13 8.68 -6.10
N ASN A 74 4.89 7.87 -6.87
CA ASN A 74 6.34 7.83 -6.82
C ASN A 74 6.94 8.11 -8.20
N PRO A 75 7.74 9.19 -8.38
CA PRO A 75 8.33 9.55 -9.66
C PRO A 75 9.33 8.51 -10.21
N GLU A 76 9.84 7.62 -9.35
CA GLU A 76 10.73 6.53 -9.77
C GLU A 76 9.96 5.31 -10.32
N CYS A 77 8.65 5.24 -10.11
CA CYS A 77 7.79 4.16 -10.55
C CYS A 77 6.84 4.66 -11.64
N HIS A 78 6.89 4.08 -12.83
CA HIS A 78 5.93 4.41 -13.89
C HIS A 78 4.49 4.27 -13.38
N HIS A 79 4.19 3.20 -12.67
CA HIS A 79 2.90 2.98 -12.01
C HIS A 79 3.04 2.07 -10.80
N GLN A 80 2.23 2.32 -9.80
CA GLN A 80 2.06 1.50 -8.61
C GLN A 80 0.65 0.89 -8.57
N PHE A 81 -0.30 1.54 -9.26
CA PHE A 81 -1.70 1.12 -9.31
C PHE A 81 -2.23 1.23 -10.73
N VAL A 82 -3.01 0.23 -11.15
CA VAL A 82 -3.58 0.17 -12.50
C VAL A 82 -5.08 -0.08 -12.41
N LEU A 83 -5.85 0.75 -13.11
CA LEU A 83 -7.29 0.62 -13.23
C LEU A 83 -7.65 0.18 -14.65
N PHE A 84 -8.41 -0.90 -14.79
CA PHE A 84 -8.91 -1.41 -16.07
C PHE A 84 -10.43 -1.36 -16.11
N ASP A 85 -11.01 -0.92 -17.22
CA ASP A 85 -12.42 -1.13 -17.50
C ASP A 85 -12.78 -2.62 -17.57
N GLY A 86 -14.05 -2.94 -17.36
CA GLY A 86 -14.59 -4.26 -17.64
C GLY A 86 -14.88 -5.12 -16.42
N ARG A 87 -14.95 -4.53 -15.22
CA ARG A 87 -15.51 -5.22 -14.04
C ARG A 87 -17.01 -5.47 -14.28
N PRO A 88 -17.51 -6.68 -14.12
CA PRO A 88 -18.95 -6.93 -14.14
C PRO A 88 -19.67 -6.13 -13.06
N HIS A 89 -20.87 -5.61 -13.39
CA HIS A 89 -21.69 -4.85 -12.41
C HIS A 89 -22.13 -5.72 -11.23
N GLU A 90 -22.40 -6.99 -11.48
CA GLU A 90 -22.80 -7.95 -10.46
C GLU A 90 -21.68 -8.95 -10.22
N LEU A 91 -21.19 -9.02 -9.02
CA LEU A 91 -20.24 -10.00 -8.53
C LEU A 91 -20.83 -10.75 -7.34
N ALA A 92 -20.66 -12.05 -7.29
CA ALA A 92 -21.07 -12.87 -6.16
C ALA A 92 -20.35 -12.46 -4.87
N TYR A 93 -19.11 -11.96 -4.98
CA TYR A 93 -18.32 -11.36 -3.91
C TYR A 93 -17.25 -10.44 -4.48
N ASN A 94 -16.75 -9.51 -3.68
CA ASN A 94 -15.60 -8.70 -4.07
C ASN A 94 -14.31 -9.46 -3.75
N PRO A 95 -13.48 -9.84 -4.75
CA PRO A 95 -12.23 -10.55 -4.52
C PRO A 95 -11.14 -9.68 -3.89
N VAL A 96 -11.30 -8.35 -3.92
CA VAL A 96 -10.37 -7.42 -3.28
C VAL A 96 -10.69 -7.38 -1.77
N ASN A 97 -9.82 -7.95 -0.94
CA ASN A 97 -9.96 -7.93 0.50
C ASN A 97 -9.65 -6.53 1.06
N GLN A 98 -8.55 -5.95 0.61
CA GLN A 98 -8.17 -4.57 0.94
C GLN A 98 -7.10 -4.04 -0.02
N ILE A 99 -7.09 -2.72 -0.19
CA ILE A 99 -6.06 -1.95 -0.88
C ILE A 99 -5.42 -1.06 0.18
N SER A 100 -4.20 -1.38 0.59
CA SER A 100 -3.55 -0.73 1.74
C SER A 100 -2.50 0.27 1.29
N PHE A 101 -2.56 1.49 1.83
CA PHE A 101 -1.62 2.57 1.61
C PHE A 101 -0.96 2.98 2.92
N ARG A 102 0.37 2.95 2.97
CA ARG A 102 1.13 3.41 4.11
C ARG A 102 1.31 4.92 4.07
N LEU A 103 1.08 5.55 5.20
CA LEU A 103 1.28 6.97 5.43
C LEU A 103 2.49 7.19 6.33
N ASP A 104 2.99 8.42 6.35
CA ASP A 104 4.18 8.83 7.10
C ASP A 104 3.88 9.15 8.58
N SER A 105 2.66 9.61 8.90
CA SER A 105 2.36 10.11 10.24
C SER A 105 0.88 10.01 10.62
N LEU A 106 0.61 10.03 11.95
CA LEU A 106 -0.74 10.16 12.50
C LEU A 106 -1.44 11.45 12.04
N ASP A 107 -0.71 12.54 11.86
CA ASP A 107 -1.30 13.79 11.40
C ASP A 107 -1.80 13.67 9.96
N THR A 108 -1.06 12.96 9.11
CA THR A 108 -1.48 12.62 7.75
C THR A 108 -2.72 11.72 7.78
N LEU A 109 -2.78 10.70 8.64
CA LEU A 109 -3.95 9.84 8.82
C LEU A 109 -5.19 10.63 9.25
N LYS A 110 -5.04 11.53 10.23
CA LYS A 110 -6.09 12.47 10.67
C LYS A 110 -6.52 13.42 9.55
N GLY A 111 -5.56 13.85 8.73
CA GLY A 111 -5.80 14.66 7.54
C GLY A 111 -6.70 13.95 6.53
N TYR A 112 -6.38 12.71 6.21
CA TYR A 112 -7.20 11.87 5.32
C TYR A 112 -8.59 11.64 5.87
N ARG A 113 -8.76 11.34 7.17
CA ARG A 113 -10.09 11.23 7.79
C ARG A 113 -10.93 12.49 7.54
N ARG A 114 -10.35 13.67 7.75
CA ARG A 114 -11.05 14.94 7.48
C ARG A 114 -11.40 15.13 6.01
N ALA A 115 -10.51 14.75 5.10
CA ALA A 115 -10.76 14.83 3.67
C ALA A 115 -11.88 13.89 3.22
N LEU A 116 -11.89 12.64 3.70
CA LEU A 116 -12.93 11.65 3.42
C LEU A 116 -14.31 12.13 3.90
N LEU A 117 -14.38 12.73 5.09
CA LEU A 117 -15.63 13.31 5.61
C LEU A 117 -16.15 14.44 4.71
N LYS A 118 -15.27 15.30 4.17
CA LYS A 118 -15.64 16.36 3.21
C LYS A 118 -16.16 15.80 1.88
N GLU A 119 -15.66 14.64 1.48
CA GLU A 119 -16.14 13.90 0.29
C GLU A 119 -17.43 13.10 0.56
N GLY A 120 -18.02 13.22 1.76
CA GLY A 120 -19.23 12.48 2.14
C GLY A 120 -18.99 11.01 2.52
N ILE A 121 -17.73 10.58 2.64
CA ILE A 121 -17.35 9.23 3.04
C ILE A 121 -17.31 9.19 4.57
N SER A 122 -18.46 9.01 5.19
CA SER A 122 -18.62 8.98 6.65
C SER A 122 -18.51 7.57 7.24
N GLN A 123 -18.76 6.52 6.43
CA GLN A 123 -18.66 5.13 6.87
C GLN A 123 -17.18 4.69 6.83
N HIS A 124 -16.52 4.79 7.98
CA HIS A 124 -15.15 4.33 8.14
C HIS A 124 -14.97 3.64 9.49
N ARG A 125 -14.01 2.74 9.57
CA ARG A 125 -13.57 2.07 10.80
C ARG A 125 -12.14 2.47 11.10
N ILE A 126 -11.86 2.80 12.35
CA ILE A 126 -10.53 3.19 12.81
C ILE A 126 -10.08 2.16 13.83
N THR A 127 -8.88 1.61 13.65
CA THR A 127 -8.40 0.46 14.41
C THR A 127 -6.94 0.65 14.82
N ASP A 128 -6.66 0.33 16.08
CA ASP A 128 -5.30 0.16 16.58
C ASP A 128 -4.93 -1.33 16.49
N HIS A 129 -3.99 -1.65 15.62
CA HIS A 129 -3.45 -3.00 15.46
C HIS A 129 -2.20 -3.25 16.33
N GLY A 130 -1.83 -2.29 17.15
CA GLY A 130 -0.60 -2.32 17.93
C GLY A 130 0.64 -2.02 17.08
N ASN A 131 0.85 -2.71 15.98
CA ASN A 131 1.92 -2.45 15.02
C ASN A 131 1.58 -1.38 13.98
N ALA A 132 0.31 -1.02 13.85
CA ALA A 132 -0.18 0.03 12.95
C ALA A 132 -1.46 0.67 13.48
N TRP A 133 -1.68 1.95 13.15
CA TRP A 133 -2.96 2.64 13.26
C TRP A 133 -3.59 2.72 11.89
N ALA A 134 -4.82 2.24 11.75
CA ALA A 134 -5.46 2.09 10.46
C ALA A 134 -6.84 2.76 10.39
N LEU A 135 -7.15 3.34 9.23
CA LEU A 135 -8.43 3.89 8.83
C LEU A 135 -8.93 3.13 7.61
N TYR A 136 -10.07 2.46 7.75
CA TYR A 136 -10.71 1.68 6.70
C TYR A 136 -11.94 2.38 6.17
N PHE A 137 -12.09 2.43 4.86
CA PHE A 137 -13.26 2.94 4.16
C PHE A 137 -13.46 2.19 2.84
N LYS A 138 -14.46 2.57 2.05
CA LYS A 138 -14.67 2.01 0.71
C LYS A 138 -14.43 3.06 -0.36
N ASP A 139 -13.79 2.66 -1.46
CA ASP A 139 -13.72 3.47 -2.66
C ASP A 139 -15.09 3.56 -3.35
N PRO A 140 -15.24 4.34 -4.45
CA PRO A 140 -16.52 4.51 -5.12
C PRO A 140 -17.17 3.22 -5.65
N GLU A 141 -16.38 2.17 -5.87
CA GLU A 141 -16.88 0.86 -6.32
C GLU A 141 -16.97 -0.18 -5.19
N GLY A 142 -16.82 0.26 -3.94
CA GLY A 142 -16.97 -0.58 -2.76
C GLY A 142 -15.77 -1.45 -2.43
N ASN A 143 -14.62 -1.24 -3.08
CA ASN A 143 -13.41 -1.93 -2.68
C ASN A 143 -12.95 -1.43 -1.31
N PRO A 144 -12.59 -2.32 -0.37
CA PRO A 144 -12.05 -1.90 0.91
C PRO A 144 -10.68 -1.24 0.74
N VAL A 145 -10.54 -0.02 1.28
CA VAL A 145 -9.28 0.74 1.30
C VAL A 145 -8.83 0.90 2.74
N GLU A 146 -7.55 0.70 2.97
CA GLU A 146 -6.88 0.93 4.24
C GLU A 146 -5.83 2.01 4.09
N LEU A 147 -5.86 3.00 4.96
CA LEU A 147 -4.78 3.95 5.19
C LEU A 147 -4.16 3.64 6.54
N TYR A 148 -2.86 3.40 6.60
CA TYR A 148 -2.23 3.04 7.86
C TYR A 148 -0.89 3.74 8.10
N VAL A 149 -0.55 3.85 9.38
CA VAL A 149 0.72 4.36 9.87
C VAL A 149 1.35 3.30 10.74
N ASP A 150 2.61 2.97 10.49
CA ASP A 150 3.38 2.08 11.36
C ASP A 150 3.55 2.70 12.75
N THR A 151 3.46 1.88 13.79
CA THR A 151 3.82 2.27 15.16
C THR A 151 5.27 1.86 15.47
N PRO A 152 5.87 2.40 16.54
CA PRO A 152 7.17 1.94 17.02
C PRO A 152 7.14 0.54 17.66
N PHE A 153 5.99 -0.12 17.70
CA PHE A 153 5.77 -1.34 18.45
C PHE A 153 5.46 -2.53 17.56
N TYR A 154 5.66 -3.70 18.10
CA TYR A 154 5.16 -4.95 17.54
C TYR A 154 4.37 -5.71 18.62
N THR A 155 3.25 -6.27 18.21
CA THR A 155 2.49 -7.28 18.93
C THR A 155 1.99 -8.34 17.94
N PRO A 156 1.86 -9.61 18.33
CA PRO A 156 1.33 -10.65 17.45
C PRO A 156 -0.05 -10.29 16.87
N GLN A 157 -0.22 -10.61 15.61
CA GLN A 157 -1.48 -10.46 14.90
C GLN A 157 -2.26 -11.79 14.90
N PRO A 158 -3.61 -11.74 14.82
CA PRO A 158 -4.45 -10.55 14.67
C PRO A 158 -4.59 -9.76 15.97
N CYS A 159 -4.53 -8.43 15.85
CA CYS A 159 -4.81 -7.47 16.90
C CYS A 159 -5.67 -6.35 16.32
N GLY A 160 -6.73 -5.93 17.01
CA GLY A 160 -7.61 -4.86 16.53
C GLY A 160 -8.46 -4.30 17.65
N GLU A 161 -8.10 -3.12 18.15
CA GLU A 161 -8.84 -2.38 19.16
C GLU A 161 -9.39 -1.08 18.56
N PRO A 162 -10.52 -0.57 19.04
CA PRO A 162 -11.02 0.73 18.61
C PRO A 162 -10.01 1.84 18.88
N LEU A 163 -9.80 2.72 17.90
CA LEU A 163 -8.92 3.87 18.00
C LEU A 163 -9.72 5.16 17.82
N ASP A 164 -9.52 6.12 18.72
CA ASP A 164 -10.04 7.47 18.61
C ASP A 164 -8.96 8.42 18.07
N LEU A 165 -9.08 8.82 16.81
CA LEU A 165 -8.16 9.76 16.16
C LEU A 165 -8.36 11.23 16.60
N ASP A 166 -9.38 11.56 17.40
CA ASP A 166 -9.59 12.91 17.91
C ASP A 166 -8.70 13.19 19.14
N GLN A 167 -8.11 12.14 19.73
CA GLN A 167 -7.12 12.27 20.81
C GLN A 167 -5.80 12.89 20.33
N PRO A 168 -5.03 13.54 21.20
CA PRO A 168 -3.65 13.95 20.91
C PRO A 168 -2.76 12.78 20.50
N ASN A 169 -1.75 13.03 19.65
CA ASN A 169 -0.87 11.97 19.12
C ASN A 169 -0.08 11.24 20.23
N ASP A 170 0.37 11.96 21.23
CA ASP A 170 1.07 11.41 22.40
C ASP A 170 0.17 10.50 23.23
N GLU A 171 -1.10 10.84 23.39
CA GLU A 171 -2.08 10.01 24.09
C GLU A 171 -2.38 8.73 23.28
N ILE A 172 -2.54 8.84 21.96
CA ILE A 172 -2.70 7.67 21.08
C ILE A 172 -1.49 6.75 21.22
N LEU A 173 -0.27 7.29 21.11
CA LEU A 173 0.97 6.53 21.23
C LEU A 173 1.07 5.82 22.58
N ARG A 174 0.79 6.53 23.67
CA ARG A 174 0.83 6.00 25.04
C ARG A 174 -0.17 4.85 25.24
N ARG A 175 -1.40 4.98 24.71
CA ARG A 175 -2.43 3.93 24.80
C ARG A 175 -2.05 2.70 24.02
N THR A 176 -1.55 2.88 22.79
CA THR A 176 -1.07 1.78 21.95
C THR A 176 0.08 1.05 22.64
N GLU A 177 1.06 1.77 23.21
CA GLU A 177 2.17 1.16 23.93
C GLU A 177 1.68 0.33 25.13
N ALA A 178 0.79 0.89 25.93
CA ALA A 178 0.22 0.18 27.09
C ALA A 178 -0.52 -1.11 26.69
N MET A 179 -1.32 -1.02 25.61
CA MET A 179 -2.01 -2.19 25.03
C MET A 179 -0.99 -3.26 24.57
N CYS A 180 0.02 -2.86 23.83
CA CYS A 180 1.04 -3.78 23.29
C CYS A 180 1.84 -4.46 24.42
N ARG A 181 2.24 -3.70 25.45
CA ARG A 181 2.97 -4.24 26.62
C ARG A 181 2.16 -5.27 27.39
N GLY A 182 0.85 -5.18 27.40
CA GLY A 182 -0.05 -6.17 27.99
C GLY A 182 -0.19 -7.48 27.19
N ARG A 183 0.37 -7.56 26.00
CA ARG A 183 0.26 -8.72 25.10
C ARG A 183 1.55 -9.56 25.10
N PRO A 184 1.46 -10.88 24.86
CA PRO A 184 2.65 -11.74 24.75
C PRO A 184 3.51 -11.31 23.55
N ARG A 185 4.82 -11.54 23.63
CA ARG A 185 5.79 -11.25 22.57
C ARG A 185 5.83 -9.77 22.14
N PHE A 186 5.47 -8.85 23.02
CA PHE A 186 5.71 -7.43 22.79
C PHE A 186 7.21 -7.16 22.54
N MET A 187 7.51 -6.37 21.53
CA MET A 187 8.87 -5.89 21.25
C MET A 187 8.80 -4.55 20.48
N SER A 188 9.93 -3.90 20.30
CA SER A 188 10.00 -2.76 19.41
C SER A 188 9.84 -3.21 17.95
N ARG A 189 9.34 -2.32 17.09
CA ARG A 189 9.27 -2.56 15.64
C ARG A 189 10.65 -2.87 15.05
N GLU A 190 11.67 -2.19 15.54
CA GLU A 190 13.06 -2.42 15.12
C GLU A 190 13.53 -3.84 15.42
N ALA A 191 13.30 -4.35 16.63
CA ALA A 191 13.65 -5.72 17.00
C ALA A 191 12.89 -6.75 16.15
N TRP A 192 11.61 -6.49 15.86
CA TRP A 192 10.82 -7.32 14.96
C TRP A 192 11.38 -7.33 13.52
N MET A 193 11.79 -6.16 13.00
CA MET A 193 12.39 -6.07 11.68
C MET A 193 13.70 -6.87 11.58
N GLN A 194 14.53 -6.83 12.63
CA GLN A 194 15.77 -7.61 12.69
C GLN A 194 15.47 -9.13 12.70
N ASP A 195 14.44 -9.58 13.43
CA ASP A 195 14.01 -11.00 13.43
C ASP A 195 13.52 -11.43 12.03
N ILE A 196 12.74 -10.59 11.35
CA ILE A 196 12.28 -10.86 9.98
C ILE A 196 13.46 -10.89 9.00
N GLN A 197 14.39 -9.94 9.10
CA GLN A 197 15.58 -9.94 8.25
C GLN A 197 16.39 -11.22 8.42
N ALA A 198 16.66 -11.62 9.65
CA ALA A 198 17.38 -12.86 9.92
C ALA A 198 16.69 -14.12 9.32
N ARG A 199 15.36 -14.15 9.32
CA ARG A 199 14.59 -15.24 8.69
C ARG A 199 14.64 -15.20 7.17
N LEU A 200 14.73 -14.02 6.56
CA LEU A 200 14.88 -13.88 5.11
C LEU A 200 16.28 -14.32 4.67
N ASP A 201 17.30 -13.98 5.45
CA ASP A 201 18.71 -14.31 5.16
C ASP A 201 18.99 -15.83 5.35
N ALA A 202 18.17 -16.53 6.15
CA ALA A 202 18.30 -17.97 6.38
C ALA A 202 17.61 -18.86 5.31
N ARG A 203 17.08 -18.28 4.24
CA ARG A 203 16.44 -19.00 3.11
C ARG A 203 17.45 -19.28 2.00
#